data_7eee529f8554ca1f4113adaca3b93ec4
#
_entry.id   7eee529f8554ca1f4113adaca3b93ec4
#
_cell.length_a   1.000
_cell.length_b   1.000
_cell.length_c   1.000
_cell.angle_alpha   90.00
_cell.angle_beta   90.00
_cell.angle_gamma   90.00
#
_symmetry.space_group_name_H-M   'P 1'
#
loop_
_entity.id
_entity.type
_entity.pdbx_description
1 polymer ?
#
loop_
_entity_poly.entity_id
_entity_poly.type
_entity_poly.pdbx_seq_one_letter_code
_entity_poly.pdbx_strand_id
1 'polypeptide(L)'
;IFAMFFNGLSLGCMWGVIFSFIEGRRTTDILASLLGISIVISSGVAKSIGLFVMNTLHVGEFWMPALIGAFALPLLALLGYTLNRLPQPTQQDIAEKSQRVTLNGKQRKELFRNFMPVLILLFVANLLLVILRDIKEDFLVKIIDMSGHSSWLFAQIDSVVTLIILALFGMMVFVKSNIKVLVILLSMVVAGTATMSFVSLNYDTLQLSTVTWLFIQSLSLYIAYLCFQSIFFDRFIACFKIKGNVGFFIVTIDFIGYTGTVLVLMFKEFFNTDINWLDFYNQMSGYVGIICTVAFSCSIVYLVQRHKKEELLRTGRAVEEKPEMLQSAFSVMP
;
A
#
# COMPACT_ATOMS: atom_id res chain seq x y z
N ILE A 1 7.63 27.77 4.90
CA ILE A 1 8.62 26.74 4.48
C ILE A 1 9.19 26.05 5.72
N PHE A 2 9.78 26.75 6.71
CA PHE A 2 10.38 26.11 7.90
C PHE A 2 9.38 25.28 8.71
N ALA A 3 8.18 25.79 8.97
CA ALA A 3 7.15 25.08 9.71
C ALA A 3 6.74 23.77 8.98
N MET A 4 6.60 23.80 7.66
CA MET A 4 6.27 22.61 6.84
C MET A 4 7.41 21.59 6.85
N PHE A 5 8.67 22.03 6.84
CA PHE A 5 9.81 21.15 6.95
C PHE A 5 9.82 20.39 8.29
N PHE A 6 9.64 21.08 9.42
CA PHE A 6 9.59 20.45 10.73
C PHE A 6 8.37 19.54 10.89
N ASN A 7 7.23 19.91 10.31
CA ASN A 7 6.04 19.04 10.26
C ASN A 7 6.34 17.73 9.50
N GLY A 8 6.93 17.83 8.32
CA GLY A 8 7.30 16.64 7.54
C GLY A 8 8.34 15.75 8.25
N LEU A 9 9.33 16.35 8.92
CA LEU A 9 10.32 15.62 9.70
C LEU A 9 9.67 14.83 10.86
N SER A 10 8.74 15.46 11.57
CA SER A 10 8.00 14.81 12.67
C SER A 10 7.14 13.66 12.18
N LEU A 11 6.43 13.84 11.06
CA LEU A 11 5.59 12.78 10.45
C LEU A 11 6.43 11.60 9.95
N GLY A 12 7.61 11.85 9.38
CA GLY A 12 8.51 10.80 8.90
C GLY A 12 8.99 9.87 10.02
N CYS A 13 9.18 10.40 11.24
CA CYS A 13 9.56 9.60 12.40
C CYS A 13 8.39 8.83 13.03
N MET A 14 7.17 9.37 12.94
CA MET A 14 6.01 8.85 13.67
C MET A 14 5.67 7.41 13.29
N TRP A 15 5.68 7.10 11.99
CA TRP A 15 5.39 5.75 11.50
C TRP A 15 6.36 4.71 12.07
N GLY A 16 7.65 4.98 12.01
CA GLY A 16 8.68 4.09 12.55
C GLY A 16 8.56 3.87 14.05
N VAL A 17 8.22 4.92 14.81
CA VAL A 17 8.00 4.84 16.25
C VAL A 17 6.78 3.96 16.56
N ILE A 18 5.62 4.21 15.94
CA ILE A 18 4.41 3.41 16.16
C ILE A 18 4.67 1.95 15.77
N PHE A 19 5.32 1.72 14.63
CA PHE A 19 5.61 0.38 14.15
C PHE A 19 6.54 -0.39 15.10
N SER A 20 7.49 0.27 15.75
CA SER A 20 8.40 -0.35 16.73
C SER A 20 7.68 -0.94 17.94
N PHE A 21 6.55 -0.38 18.37
CA PHE A 21 5.71 -0.93 19.44
C PHE A 21 4.88 -2.14 19.02
N ILE A 22 4.57 -2.25 17.74
CA ILE A 22 3.77 -3.34 17.16
C ILE A 22 4.68 -4.51 16.77
N GLU A 23 5.90 -4.21 16.35
CA GLU A 23 6.86 -5.18 15.85
C GLU A 23 7.22 -6.24 16.90
N GLY A 24 7.34 -7.49 16.46
CA GLY A 24 7.79 -8.58 17.32
C GLY A 24 6.70 -9.29 18.08
N ARG A 25 5.43 -8.99 17.82
CA ARG A 25 4.26 -9.67 18.41
C ARG A 25 3.70 -10.68 17.41
N ARG A 26 3.03 -11.71 17.92
CA ARG A 26 2.29 -12.69 17.12
C ARG A 26 1.24 -12.03 16.20
N THR A 27 0.66 -10.93 16.65
CA THR A 27 -0.37 -10.16 15.93
C THR A 27 0.21 -9.04 15.04
N THR A 28 1.52 -8.95 14.86
CA THR A 28 2.18 -7.86 14.10
C THR A 28 1.58 -7.68 12.70
N ASP A 29 1.32 -8.77 11.97
CA ASP A 29 0.82 -8.69 10.59
C ASP A 29 -0.60 -8.14 10.52
N ILE A 30 -1.46 -8.53 11.47
CA ILE A 30 -2.84 -8.00 11.58
C ILE A 30 -2.80 -6.51 11.94
N LEU A 31 -1.99 -6.15 12.94
CA LEU A 31 -1.87 -4.76 13.40
C LEU A 31 -1.26 -3.85 12.31
N ALA A 32 -0.25 -4.33 11.59
CA ALA A 32 0.34 -3.62 10.47
C ALA A 32 -0.66 -3.42 9.32
N SER A 33 -1.48 -4.42 9.01
CA SER A 33 -2.54 -4.32 8.01
C SER A 33 -3.62 -3.33 8.43
N LEU A 34 -4.06 -3.37 9.69
CA LEU A 34 -5.02 -2.40 10.24
C LEU A 34 -4.45 -0.99 10.22
N LEU A 35 -3.17 -0.82 10.55
CA LEU A 35 -2.49 0.47 10.50
C LEU A 35 -2.43 0.99 9.06
N GLY A 36 -2.11 0.16 8.07
CA GLY A 36 -2.12 0.52 6.66
C GLY A 36 -3.50 0.95 6.17
N ILE A 37 -4.54 0.19 6.51
CA ILE A 37 -5.93 0.48 6.12
C ILE A 37 -6.45 1.76 6.81
N SER A 38 -6.01 2.05 8.04
CA SER A 38 -6.42 3.26 8.77
C SER A 38 -6.02 4.55 8.06
N ILE A 39 -4.99 4.53 7.21
CA ILE A 39 -4.55 5.69 6.42
C ILE A 39 -5.69 6.21 5.53
N VAL A 40 -6.46 5.32 4.91
CA VAL A 40 -7.56 5.70 4.01
C VAL A 40 -8.67 6.41 4.77
N ILE A 41 -9.16 5.81 5.85
CA ILE A 41 -10.21 6.42 6.69
C ILE A 41 -9.75 7.77 7.25
N SER A 42 -8.52 7.83 7.78
CA SER A 42 -8.02 9.04 8.42
C SER A 42 -7.90 10.20 7.44
N SER A 43 -7.57 9.95 6.19
CA SER A 43 -7.50 10.98 5.15
C SER A 43 -8.86 11.60 4.88
N GLY A 44 -9.90 10.79 4.63
CA GLY A 44 -11.26 11.27 4.40
C GLY A 44 -11.85 12.00 5.62
N VAL A 45 -11.62 11.46 6.82
CA VAL A 45 -12.06 12.09 8.07
C VAL A 45 -11.37 13.43 8.30
N ALA A 46 -10.06 13.52 8.10
CA ALA A 46 -9.31 14.77 8.28
C ALA A 46 -9.81 15.87 7.33
N LYS A 47 -10.02 15.55 6.04
CA LYS A 47 -10.58 16.49 5.07
C LYS A 47 -11.98 16.92 5.43
N SER A 48 -12.83 15.99 5.85
CA SER A 48 -14.21 16.29 6.25
C SER A 48 -14.26 17.18 7.49
N ILE A 49 -13.43 16.94 8.49
CA ILE A 49 -13.30 17.80 9.66
C ILE A 49 -12.81 19.20 9.25
N GLY A 50 -11.80 19.28 8.37
CA GLY A 50 -11.31 20.55 7.84
C GLY A 50 -12.40 21.36 7.18
N LEU A 51 -13.16 20.75 6.27
CA LEU A 51 -14.29 21.40 5.59
C LEU A 51 -15.40 21.80 6.58
N PHE A 52 -15.72 20.95 7.55
CA PHE A 52 -16.68 21.28 8.60
C PHE A 52 -16.26 22.51 9.40
N VAL A 53 -14.99 22.58 9.83
CA VAL A 53 -14.45 23.71 10.60
C VAL A 53 -14.48 25.00 9.78
N MET A 54 -14.14 24.94 8.50
CA MET A 54 -14.18 26.12 7.64
C MET A 54 -15.61 26.55 7.29
N ASN A 55 -16.47 25.63 6.90
CA ASN A 55 -17.79 25.96 6.37
C ASN A 55 -18.85 26.18 7.45
N THR A 56 -18.78 25.45 8.58
CA THR A 56 -19.79 25.51 9.64
C THR A 56 -19.36 26.42 10.79
N LEU A 57 -18.09 26.37 11.20
CA LEU A 57 -17.54 27.20 12.27
C LEU A 57 -16.95 28.52 11.75
N HIS A 58 -16.93 28.70 10.43
CA HIS A 58 -16.40 29.89 9.74
C HIS A 58 -14.97 30.27 10.16
N VAL A 59 -14.14 29.27 10.46
CA VAL A 59 -12.74 29.44 10.79
C VAL A 59 -11.92 29.65 9.52
N GLY A 60 -11.08 30.67 9.49
CA GLY A 60 -10.21 30.94 8.34
C GLY A 60 -9.25 29.79 8.04
N GLU A 61 -8.90 29.63 6.77
CA GLU A 61 -8.05 28.55 6.25
C GLU A 61 -6.71 28.42 7.02
N PHE A 62 -6.08 29.54 7.37
CA PHE A 62 -4.81 29.55 8.12
C PHE A 62 -4.94 29.07 9.56
N TRP A 63 -6.09 29.28 10.20
CA TRP A 63 -6.33 28.89 11.60
C TRP A 63 -6.93 27.50 11.75
N MET A 64 -7.52 26.96 10.70
CA MET A 64 -8.17 25.64 10.71
C MET A 64 -7.21 24.54 11.18
N PRO A 65 -5.97 24.40 10.65
CA PRO A 65 -5.05 23.35 11.10
C PRO A 65 -4.66 23.50 12.58
N ALA A 66 -4.47 24.73 13.06
CA ALA A 66 -4.12 24.99 14.46
C ALA A 66 -5.25 24.59 15.41
N LEU A 67 -6.51 24.89 15.05
CA LEU A 67 -7.68 24.51 15.82
C LEU A 67 -7.84 23.01 15.90
N ILE A 68 -7.78 22.30 14.76
CA ILE A 68 -7.87 20.85 14.70
C ILE A 68 -6.73 20.19 15.48
N GLY A 69 -5.51 20.69 15.33
CA GLY A 69 -4.34 20.21 16.07
C GLY A 69 -4.50 20.37 17.58
N ALA A 70 -5.02 21.51 18.05
CA ALA A 70 -5.28 21.75 19.46
C ALA A 70 -6.28 20.75 20.06
N PHE A 71 -7.33 20.39 19.34
CA PHE A 71 -8.28 19.36 19.77
C PHE A 71 -7.72 17.92 19.67
N ALA A 72 -6.90 17.65 18.68
CA ALA A 72 -6.28 16.33 18.50
C ALA A 72 -5.17 16.06 19.52
N LEU A 73 -4.45 17.08 19.98
CA LEU A 73 -3.27 16.95 20.83
C LEU A 73 -3.53 16.19 22.15
N PRO A 74 -4.58 16.48 22.94
CA PRO A 74 -4.88 15.72 24.16
C PRO A 74 -5.15 14.24 23.88
N LEU A 75 -5.86 13.94 22.77
CA LEU A 75 -6.15 12.55 22.35
C LEU A 75 -4.86 11.84 21.96
N LEU A 76 -4.00 12.50 21.18
CA LEU A 76 -2.70 11.95 20.78
C LEU A 76 -1.79 11.72 21.99
N ALA A 77 -1.79 12.62 22.97
CA ALA A 77 -1.03 12.45 24.21
C ALA A 77 -1.55 11.22 25.01
N LEU A 78 -2.87 11.06 25.11
CA LEU A 78 -3.49 9.90 25.77
C LEU A 78 -3.14 8.59 25.04
N LEU A 79 -3.26 8.57 23.71
CA LEU A 79 -2.90 7.41 22.89
C LEU A 79 -1.40 7.08 22.98
N GLY A 80 -0.53 8.07 22.96
CA GLY A 80 0.91 7.90 23.17
C GLY A 80 1.23 7.33 24.56
N TYR A 81 0.53 7.81 25.59
CA TYR A 81 0.68 7.28 26.94
C TYR A 81 0.22 5.82 27.04
N THR A 82 -0.93 5.46 26.43
CA THR A 82 -1.40 4.06 26.41
C THR A 82 -0.47 3.15 25.60
N LEU A 83 0.06 3.66 24.47
CA LEU A 83 1.03 2.94 23.65
C LEU A 83 2.31 2.62 24.43
N ASN A 84 2.80 3.57 25.22
CA ASN A 84 3.99 3.38 26.07
C ASN A 84 3.75 2.38 27.24
N ARG A 85 2.50 2.11 27.59
CA ARG A 85 2.11 1.11 28.59
C ARG A 85 1.89 -0.30 28.03
N LEU A 86 2.04 -0.50 26.72
CA LEU A 86 1.95 -1.84 26.14
C LEU A 86 3.02 -2.76 26.74
N PRO A 87 2.65 -3.97 27.22
CA PRO A 87 3.62 -4.94 27.72
C PRO A 87 4.60 -5.32 26.62
N GLN A 88 5.82 -5.65 27.01
CA GLN A 88 6.82 -6.15 26.05
C GLN A 88 6.36 -7.48 25.41
N PRO A 89 6.86 -7.83 24.20
CA PRO A 89 6.57 -9.11 23.58
C PRO A 89 6.87 -10.28 24.53
N THR A 90 5.97 -11.26 24.57
CA THR A 90 6.12 -12.44 25.42
C THR A 90 7.19 -13.39 24.87
N GLN A 91 7.66 -14.34 25.71
CA GLN A 91 8.57 -15.39 25.24
C GLN A 91 7.97 -16.24 24.09
N GLN A 92 6.64 -16.41 24.08
CA GLN A 92 5.93 -17.07 23.00
C GLN A 92 5.95 -16.24 21.72
N ASP A 93 5.74 -14.93 21.82
CA ASP A 93 5.86 -14.01 20.67
C ASP A 93 7.26 -14.07 20.06
N ILE A 94 8.30 -14.13 20.88
CA ILE A 94 9.70 -14.22 20.44
C ILE A 94 10.01 -15.58 19.79
N ALA A 95 9.44 -16.67 20.33
CA ALA A 95 9.67 -18.02 19.83
C ALA A 95 8.91 -18.27 18.49
N GLU A 96 7.69 -17.75 18.36
CA GLU A 96 6.89 -17.86 17.13
C GLU A 96 7.30 -16.85 16.05
N LYS A 97 8.08 -15.85 16.44
CA LYS A 97 8.62 -14.86 15.50
C LYS A 97 9.57 -15.58 14.54
N SER A 98 9.17 -15.70 13.28
CA SER A 98 10.12 -16.09 12.24
C SER A 98 11.33 -15.16 12.32
N GLN A 99 12.53 -15.71 12.53
CA GLN A 99 13.76 -14.91 12.59
C GLN A 99 13.82 -14.02 11.34
N ARG A 100 13.53 -12.75 11.52
CA ARG A 100 13.68 -11.76 10.45
C ARG A 100 15.18 -11.64 10.17
N VAL A 101 15.65 -12.40 9.19
CA VAL A 101 17.05 -12.35 8.77
C VAL A 101 17.25 -11.01 8.07
N THR A 102 18.05 -10.14 8.70
CA THR A 102 18.52 -8.93 8.04
C THR A 102 19.36 -9.33 6.84
N LEU A 103 18.88 -8.98 5.64
CA LEU A 103 19.62 -9.27 4.42
C LEU A 103 20.91 -8.46 4.37
N ASN A 104 22.06 -9.14 4.21
CA ASN A 104 23.32 -8.48 3.87
C ASN A 104 23.23 -7.86 2.47
N GLY A 105 24.10 -6.89 2.12
CA GLY A 105 24.13 -6.25 0.81
C GLY A 105 24.28 -7.24 -0.37
N LYS A 106 25.03 -8.33 -0.20
CA LYS A 106 25.16 -9.39 -1.23
C LYS A 106 23.84 -10.13 -1.44
N GLN A 107 23.14 -10.48 -0.37
CA GLN A 107 21.85 -11.19 -0.43
C GLN A 107 20.76 -10.31 -1.05
N ARG A 108 20.75 -9.00 -0.73
CA ARG A 108 19.84 -8.03 -1.38
C ARG A 108 20.09 -7.98 -2.88
N LYS A 109 21.34 -7.86 -3.31
CA LYS A 109 21.70 -7.82 -4.74
C LYS A 109 21.32 -9.10 -5.47
N GLU A 110 21.51 -10.26 -4.85
CA GLU A 110 21.10 -11.54 -5.41
C GLU A 110 19.59 -11.67 -5.54
N LEU A 111 18.84 -11.26 -4.53
CA LEU A 111 17.39 -11.22 -4.54
C LEU A 111 16.87 -10.34 -5.70
N PHE A 112 17.37 -9.12 -5.81
CA PHE A 112 17.01 -8.23 -6.91
C PHE A 112 17.35 -8.84 -8.25
N ARG A 113 18.54 -9.44 -8.43
CA ARG A 113 18.94 -10.07 -9.69
C ARG A 113 18.03 -11.24 -10.08
N ASN A 114 17.61 -12.05 -9.11
CA ASN A 114 16.77 -13.24 -9.36
C ASN A 114 15.33 -12.90 -9.72
N PHE A 115 14.79 -11.79 -9.23
CA PHE A 115 13.41 -11.34 -9.44
C PHE A 115 13.34 -9.98 -10.16
N MET A 116 14.44 -9.50 -10.74
CA MET A 116 14.58 -8.19 -11.35
C MET A 116 13.43 -7.83 -12.30
N PRO A 117 13.00 -8.69 -13.25
CA PRO A 117 11.96 -8.31 -14.20
C PRO A 117 10.63 -7.97 -13.52
N VAL A 118 10.18 -8.79 -12.57
CA VAL A 118 8.92 -8.55 -11.87
C VAL A 118 9.06 -7.42 -10.86
N LEU A 119 10.18 -7.29 -10.15
CA LEU A 119 10.39 -6.21 -9.17
C LEU A 119 10.42 -4.84 -9.85
N ILE A 120 11.02 -4.71 -11.04
CA ILE A 120 10.99 -3.45 -11.81
C ILE A 120 9.54 -3.10 -12.18
N LEU A 121 8.79 -4.06 -12.74
CA LEU A 121 7.38 -3.81 -13.11
C LEU A 121 6.55 -3.37 -11.90
N LEU A 122 6.70 -4.08 -10.76
CA LEU A 122 5.98 -3.78 -9.55
C LEU A 122 6.38 -2.42 -8.95
N PHE A 123 7.67 -2.08 -8.94
CA PHE A 123 8.16 -0.82 -8.37
C PHE A 123 7.78 0.38 -9.23
N VAL A 124 7.85 0.26 -10.55
CA VAL A 124 7.40 1.32 -11.47
C VAL A 124 5.89 1.53 -11.35
N ALA A 125 5.11 0.45 -11.34
CA ALA A 125 3.66 0.54 -11.18
C ALA A 125 3.30 1.15 -9.81
N ASN A 126 3.95 0.71 -8.73
CA ASN A 126 3.71 1.29 -7.40
C ASN A 126 4.12 2.76 -7.32
N LEU A 127 5.25 3.16 -7.92
CA LEU A 127 5.67 4.56 -8.02
C LEU A 127 4.55 5.43 -8.62
N LEU A 128 3.99 4.99 -9.75
CA LEU A 128 2.91 5.71 -10.44
C LEU A 128 1.64 5.78 -9.58
N LEU A 129 1.29 4.67 -8.90
CA LEU A 129 0.13 4.62 -8.01
C LEU A 129 0.31 5.50 -6.77
N VAL A 130 1.52 5.58 -6.18
CA VAL A 130 1.80 6.46 -5.04
C VAL A 130 1.68 7.93 -5.46
N ILE A 131 2.28 8.31 -6.59
CA ILE A 131 2.16 9.69 -7.11
C ILE A 131 0.68 10.04 -7.34
N LEU A 132 -0.08 9.16 -7.99
CA LEU A 132 -1.50 9.38 -8.26
C LEU A 132 -2.32 9.49 -6.97
N ARG A 133 -2.02 8.65 -5.97
CA ARG A 133 -2.64 8.72 -4.64
C ARG A 133 -2.36 10.06 -3.98
N ASP A 134 -1.11 10.47 -3.94
CA ASP A 134 -0.71 11.70 -3.26
C ASP A 134 -1.34 12.93 -3.92
N ILE A 135 -1.35 12.98 -5.27
CA ILE A 135 -2.06 14.04 -6.01
C ILE A 135 -3.54 14.04 -5.66
N LYS A 136 -4.20 12.86 -5.65
CA LYS A 136 -5.60 12.78 -5.24
C LYS A 136 -5.79 13.29 -3.82
N GLU A 137 -4.96 12.84 -2.87
CA GLU A 137 -5.11 13.20 -1.46
C GLU A 137 -4.87 14.68 -1.19
N ASP A 138 -3.85 15.26 -1.80
CA ASP A 138 -3.45 16.65 -1.55
C ASP A 138 -4.35 17.66 -2.27
N PHE A 139 -4.86 17.30 -3.45
CA PHE A 139 -5.62 18.22 -4.30
C PHE A 139 -7.10 17.84 -4.47
N LEU A 140 -7.61 16.88 -3.71
CA LEU A 140 -8.99 16.38 -3.84
C LEU A 140 -10.06 17.49 -3.79
N VAL A 141 -9.90 18.46 -2.89
CA VAL A 141 -10.81 19.61 -2.74
C VAL A 141 -10.76 20.55 -3.96
N LYS A 142 -9.66 20.53 -4.73
CA LYS A 142 -9.51 21.29 -5.98
C LYS A 142 -9.98 20.49 -7.20
N ILE A 143 -9.91 19.16 -7.11
CA ILE A 143 -10.37 18.24 -8.17
C ILE A 143 -11.90 18.22 -8.22
N ILE A 144 -12.57 18.26 -7.06
CA ILE A 144 -14.01 18.10 -6.94
C ILE A 144 -14.64 19.43 -6.54
N ASP A 145 -15.65 19.84 -7.32
CA ASP A 145 -16.53 20.92 -6.89
C ASP A 145 -17.42 20.44 -5.73
N MET A 146 -17.21 21.03 -4.55
CA MET A 146 -17.98 20.72 -3.34
C MET A 146 -19.32 21.46 -3.25
N SER A 147 -19.67 22.26 -4.26
CA SER A 147 -20.95 22.98 -4.31
C SER A 147 -22.11 21.98 -4.28
N GLY A 148 -22.96 22.07 -3.26
CA GLY A 148 -24.10 21.17 -3.07
C GLY A 148 -23.79 19.83 -2.42
N HIS A 149 -22.54 19.56 -2.03
CA HIS A 149 -22.16 18.34 -1.32
C HIS A 149 -21.91 18.58 0.17
N SER A 150 -22.14 17.54 0.98
CA SER A 150 -21.85 17.57 2.42
C SER A 150 -20.34 17.62 2.68
N SER A 151 -19.91 18.36 3.70
CA SER A 151 -18.53 18.34 4.19
C SER A 151 -18.05 16.93 4.60
N TRP A 152 -18.97 16.01 4.86
CA TRP A 152 -18.67 14.63 5.24
C TRP A 152 -18.55 13.66 4.07
N LEU A 153 -18.68 14.14 2.83
CA LEU A 153 -18.64 13.29 1.62
C LEU A 153 -17.38 12.42 1.55
N PHE A 154 -16.22 13.01 1.81
CA PHE A 154 -14.94 12.29 1.73
C PHE A 154 -14.84 11.19 2.80
N ALA A 155 -15.23 11.51 4.04
CA ALA A 155 -15.24 10.53 5.12
C ALA A 155 -16.20 9.36 4.83
N GLN A 156 -17.36 9.63 4.25
CA GLN A 156 -18.34 8.60 3.89
C GLN A 156 -17.80 7.66 2.81
N ILE A 157 -17.24 8.21 1.74
CA ILE A 157 -16.70 7.41 0.63
C ILE A 157 -15.51 6.60 1.11
N ASP A 158 -14.53 7.21 1.78
CA ASP A 158 -13.32 6.52 2.23
C ASP A 158 -13.64 5.45 3.29
N SER A 159 -14.66 5.65 4.13
CA SER A 159 -15.12 4.63 5.08
C SER A 159 -15.69 3.41 4.35
N VAL A 160 -16.55 3.61 3.35
CA VAL A 160 -17.14 2.51 2.57
C VAL A 160 -16.03 1.78 1.77
N VAL A 161 -15.16 2.53 1.11
CA VAL A 161 -14.01 1.97 0.38
C VAL A 161 -13.14 1.11 1.31
N THR A 162 -12.85 1.62 2.49
CA THR A 162 -12.04 0.90 3.49
C THR A 162 -12.69 -0.40 3.93
N LEU A 163 -14.00 -0.39 4.22
CA LEU A 163 -14.74 -1.60 4.59
C LEU A 163 -14.72 -2.65 3.49
N ILE A 164 -14.87 -2.24 2.24
CA ILE A 164 -14.78 -3.15 1.09
C ILE A 164 -13.38 -3.76 1.00
N ILE A 165 -12.32 -2.95 1.09
CA ILE A 165 -10.94 -3.43 1.01
C ILE A 165 -10.62 -4.35 2.18
N LEU A 166 -11.05 -4.01 3.39
CA LEU A 166 -10.87 -4.85 4.57
C LEU A 166 -11.54 -6.21 4.40
N ALA A 167 -12.76 -6.24 3.86
CA ALA A 167 -13.47 -7.49 3.56
C ALA A 167 -12.74 -8.31 2.49
N LEU A 168 -12.31 -7.69 1.40
CA LEU A 168 -11.59 -8.35 0.31
C LEU A 168 -10.25 -8.94 0.79
N PHE A 169 -9.46 -8.17 1.54
CA PHE A 169 -8.17 -8.64 2.06
C PHE A 169 -8.35 -9.66 3.18
N GLY A 170 -9.37 -9.48 4.04
CA GLY A 170 -9.72 -10.45 5.07
C GLY A 170 -10.07 -11.83 4.50
N MET A 171 -10.75 -11.89 3.35
CA MET A 171 -11.05 -13.15 2.67
C MET A 171 -9.78 -13.88 2.19
N MET A 172 -8.67 -13.19 1.98
CA MET A 172 -7.40 -13.83 1.59
C MET A 172 -6.81 -14.74 2.66
N VAL A 173 -7.21 -14.56 3.93
CA VAL A 173 -6.79 -15.44 5.05
C VAL A 173 -7.27 -16.87 4.84
N PHE A 174 -8.42 -17.08 4.20
CA PHE A 174 -8.97 -18.41 3.93
C PHE A 174 -8.26 -19.15 2.78
N VAL A 175 -7.46 -18.45 1.97
CA VAL A 175 -6.73 -19.03 0.87
C VAL A 175 -5.35 -19.53 1.33
N LYS A 176 -5.19 -20.84 1.46
CA LYS A 176 -3.96 -21.47 1.98
C LYS A 176 -2.75 -21.36 1.03
N SER A 177 -3.00 -21.34 -0.28
CA SER A 177 -1.92 -21.34 -1.29
C SER A 177 -1.39 -19.93 -1.55
N ASN A 178 -0.11 -19.69 -1.25
CA ASN A 178 0.53 -18.40 -1.43
C ASN A 178 0.48 -17.88 -2.87
N ILE A 179 0.73 -18.76 -3.87
CA ILE A 179 0.65 -18.38 -5.29
C ILE A 179 -0.77 -18.01 -5.70
N LYS A 180 -1.80 -18.72 -5.19
CA LYS A 180 -3.19 -18.37 -5.48
C LYS A 180 -3.54 -17.00 -4.90
N VAL A 181 -3.11 -16.71 -3.67
CA VAL A 181 -3.31 -15.38 -3.06
C VAL A 181 -2.65 -14.30 -3.91
N LEU A 182 -1.39 -14.48 -4.33
CA LEU A 182 -0.69 -13.51 -5.19
C LEU A 182 -1.43 -13.26 -6.50
N VAL A 183 -1.90 -14.31 -7.16
CA VAL A 183 -2.65 -14.19 -8.42
C VAL A 183 -3.98 -13.48 -8.19
N ILE A 184 -4.73 -13.82 -7.14
CA ILE A 184 -6.01 -13.18 -6.81
C ILE A 184 -5.78 -11.69 -6.52
N LEU A 185 -4.81 -11.35 -5.66
CA LEU A 185 -4.48 -9.96 -5.33
C LEU A 185 -4.13 -9.14 -6.58
N LEU A 186 -3.21 -9.65 -7.40
CA LEU A 186 -2.83 -8.94 -8.62
C LEU A 186 -3.97 -8.87 -9.64
N SER A 187 -4.85 -9.88 -9.71
CA SER A 187 -6.04 -9.82 -10.58
C SER A 187 -7.02 -8.75 -10.11
N MET A 188 -7.19 -8.57 -8.80
CA MET A 188 -7.99 -7.48 -8.24
C MET A 188 -7.37 -6.11 -8.55
N VAL A 189 -6.05 -6.00 -8.47
CA VAL A 189 -5.32 -4.78 -8.85
C VAL A 189 -5.50 -4.48 -10.35
N VAL A 190 -5.36 -5.49 -11.22
CA VAL A 190 -5.60 -5.35 -12.66
C VAL A 190 -7.02 -4.88 -12.94
N ALA A 191 -8.03 -5.51 -12.31
CA ALA A 191 -9.42 -5.09 -12.45
C ALA A 191 -9.64 -3.65 -11.97
N GLY A 192 -9.07 -3.28 -10.81
CA GLY A 192 -9.14 -1.92 -10.28
C GLY A 192 -8.48 -0.90 -11.21
N THR A 193 -7.23 -1.11 -11.62
CA THR A 193 -6.51 -0.17 -12.50
C THR A 193 -7.14 -0.06 -13.89
N ALA A 194 -7.68 -1.15 -14.44
CA ALA A 194 -8.42 -1.12 -15.68
C ALA A 194 -9.74 -0.32 -15.56
N THR A 195 -10.49 -0.53 -14.47
CA THR A 195 -11.72 0.23 -14.20
C THR A 195 -11.41 1.72 -14.00
N MET A 196 -10.38 2.04 -13.23
CA MET A 196 -9.92 3.41 -13.02
C MET A 196 -9.59 4.09 -14.35
N SER A 197 -8.81 3.42 -15.19
CA SER A 197 -8.44 3.94 -16.52
C SER A 197 -9.66 4.14 -17.43
N PHE A 198 -10.53 3.15 -17.50
CA PHE A 198 -11.74 3.22 -18.32
C PHE A 198 -12.64 4.39 -17.92
N VAL A 199 -12.90 4.54 -16.63
CA VAL A 199 -13.76 5.63 -16.11
C VAL A 199 -13.12 6.99 -16.33
N SER A 200 -11.81 7.12 -16.16
CA SER A 200 -11.10 8.38 -16.33
C SER A 200 -11.03 8.83 -17.79
N LEU A 201 -10.72 7.92 -18.71
CA LEU A 201 -10.62 8.24 -20.14
C LEU A 201 -11.98 8.49 -20.80
N ASN A 202 -13.06 7.99 -20.20
CA ASN A 202 -14.41 8.17 -20.70
C ASN A 202 -15.25 9.08 -19.78
N TYR A 203 -14.62 9.95 -19.00
CA TYR A 203 -15.29 10.78 -17.99
C TYR A 203 -16.48 11.56 -18.57
N ASP A 204 -16.27 12.27 -19.67
CA ASP A 204 -17.31 13.10 -20.32
C ASP A 204 -18.43 12.28 -20.92
N THR A 205 -18.15 11.06 -21.38
CA THR A 205 -19.13 10.17 -22.02
C THR A 205 -20.02 9.45 -21.00
N LEU A 206 -19.41 9.06 -19.88
CA LEU A 206 -20.10 8.29 -18.83
C LEU A 206 -21.04 9.14 -17.99
N GLN A 207 -20.82 10.46 -17.93
CA GLN A 207 -21.62 11.43 -17.17
C GLN A 207 -21.95 10.94 -15.74
N LEU A 208 -20.97 10.34 -15.08
CA LEU A 208 -21.15 9.81 -13.73
C LEU A 208 -21.35 10.96 -12.72
N SER A 209 -22.16 10.69 -11.69
CA SER A 209 -22.21 11.63 -10.57
C SER A 209 -20.85 11.75 -9.90
N THR A 210 -20.53 12.92 -9.35
CA THR A 210 -19.28 13.18 -8.60
C THR A 210 -19.01 12.12 -7.53
N VAL A 211 -20.06 11.71 -6.81
CA VAL A 211 -19.98 10.68 -5.77
C VAL A 211 -19.59 9.33 -6.34
N THR A 212 -20.23 8.90 -7.42
CA THR A 212 -19.97 7.61 -8.08
C THR A 212 -18.55 7.59 -8.66
N TRP A 213 -18.17 8.66 -9.36
CA TRP A 213 -16.83 8.79 -9.91
C TRP A 213 -15.76 8.71 -8.81
N LEU A 214 -15.92 9.50 -7.75
CA LEU A 214 -14.96 9.52 -6.64
C LEU A 214 -14.86 8.16 -5.94
N PHE A 215 -16.00 7.49 -5.74
CA PHE A 215 -16.04 6.15 -5.16
C PHE A 215 -15.27 5.14 -6.01
N ILE A 216 -15.50 5.11 -7.33
CA ILE A 216 -14.80 4.18 -8.24
C ILE A 216 -13.30 4.49 -8.27
N GLN A 217 -12.92 5.76 -8.39
CA GLN A 217 -11.51 6.18 -8.39
C GLN A 217 -10.81 5.80 -7.09
N SER A 218 -11.43 6.09 -5.95
CA SER A 218 -10.89 5.76 -4.63
C SER A 218 -10.75 4.26 -4.43
N LEU A 219 -11.79 3.48 -4.71
CA LEU A 219 -11.77 2.03 -4.55
C LEU A 219 -10.69 1.38 -5.41
N SER A 220 -10.61 1.75 -6.68
CA SER A 220 -9.65 1.22 -7.64
C SER A 220 -8.21 1.52 -7.24
N LEU A 221 -7.95 2.77 -6.88
CA LEU A 221 -6.62 3.23 -6.48
C LEU A 221 -6.16 2.59 -5.17
N TYR A 222 -7.03 2.54 -4.16
CA TYR A 222 -6.66 1.99 -2.86
C TYR A 222 -6.55 0.47 -2.85
N ILE A 223 -7.33 -0.27 -3.65
CA ILE A 223 -7.10 -1.72 -3.85
C ILE A 223 -5.67 -1.95 -4.36
N ALA A 224 -5.27 -1.19 -5.38
CA ALA A 224 -3.94 -1.34 -5.97
C ALA A 224 -2.83 -0.97 -4.99
N TYR A 225 -2.94 0.18 -4.33
CA TYR A 225 -1.94 0.67 -3.39
C TYR A 225 -1.79 -0.20 -2.14
N LEU A 226 -2.89 -0.50 -1.44
CA LEU A 226 -2.87 -1.24 -0.18
C LEU A 226 -2.49 -2.71 -0.35
N CYS A 227 -2.66 -3.28 -1.53
CA CYS A 227 -2.19 -4.62 -1.85
C CYS A 227 -0.69 -4.78 -1.51
N PHE A 228 0.14 -3.81 -1.87
CA PHE A 228 1.59 -3.82 -1.63
C PHE A 228 1.95 -3.50 -0.18
N GLN A 229 1.17 -2.66 0.48
CA GLN A 229 1.41 -2.24 1.85
C GLN A 229 1.06 -3.31 2.90
N SER A 230 0.31 -4.35 2.52
CA SER A 230 -0.19 -5.32 3.49
C SER A 230 0.22 -6.77 3.21
N ILE A 231 -0.36 -7.40 2.20
CA ILE A 231 -0.34 -8.86 2.06
C ILE A 231 0.64 -9.34 0.98
N PHE A 232 0.86 -8.53 -0.07
CA PHE A 232 1.57 -8.98 -1.26
C PHE A 232 2.99 -9.48 -0.96
N PHE A 233 3.83 -8.68 -0.32
CA PHE A 233 5.22 -9.05 -0.07
C PHE A 233 5.38 -10.18 0.93
N ASP A 234 4.49 -10.29 1.91
CA ASP A 234 4.47 -11.44 2.82
C ASP A 234 4.25 -12.75 2.04
N ARG A 235 3.21 -12.77 1.20
CA ARG A 235 2.89 -13.94 0.36
C ARG A 235 3.94 -14.20 -0.71
N PHE A 236 4.57 -13.16 -1.25
CA PHE A 236 5.66 -13.28 -2.23
C PHE A 236 6.89 -13.95 -1.60
N ILE A 237 7.32 -13.49 -0.43
CA ILE A 237 8.43 -14.08 0.32
C ILE A 237 8.13 -15.54 0.67
N ALA A 238 6.93 -15.83 1.16
CA ALA A 238 6.52 -17.18 1.52
C ALA A 238 6.42 -18.11 0.29
N CYS A 239 5.92 -17.63 -0.84
CA CYS A 239 5.76 -18.39 -2.08
C CYS A 239 7.11 -18.87 -2.64
N PHE A 240 8.08 -17.97 -2.69
CA PHE A 240 9.40 -18.23 -3.28
C PHE A 240 10.46 -18.63 -2.23
N LYS A 241 10.05 -18.80 -0.95
CA LYS A 241 10.95 -19.16 0.17
C LYS A 241 12.17 -18.22 0.26
N ILE A 242 11.93 -16.93 0.04
CA ILE A 242 12.97 -15.91 0.06
C ILE A 242 13.42 -15.70 1.50
N LYS A 243 14.72 -15.82 1.77
CA LYS A 243 15.29 -15.39 3.04
C LYS A 243 15.33 -13.86 3.05
N GLY A 244 14.31 -13.22 3.63
CA GLY A 244 14.18 -11.76 3.59
C GLY A 244 13.18 -11.20 4.59
N ASN A 245 13.12 -9.87 4.65
CA ASN A 245 12.20 -9.14 5.50
C ASN A 245 11.18 -8.39 4.62
N VAL A 246 9.89 -8.57 4.89
CA VAL A 246 8.78 -7.84 4.23
C VAL A 246 8.97 -6.34 4.35
N GLY A 247 9.38 -5.85 5.53
CA GLY A 247 9.61 -4.43 5.78
C GLY A 247 10.65 -3.81 4.83
N PHE A 248 11.66 -4.56 4.39
CA PHE A 248 12.62 -4.06 3.42
C PHE A 248 11.95 -3.72 2.08
N PHE A 249 11.05 -4.55 1.59
CA PHE A 249 10.32 -4.26 0.35
C PHE A 249 9.38 -3.07 0.51
N ILE A 250 8.61 -3.03 1.61
CA ILE A 250 7.68 -1.92 1.90
C ILE A 250 8.43 -0.59 1.97
N VAL A 251 9.49 -0.50 2.76
CA VAL A 251 10.29 0.73 2.88
C VAL A 251 10.90 1.13 1.53
N THR A 252 11.35 0.15 0.73
CA THR A 252 11.93 0.45 -0.58
C THR A 252 10.90 1.02 -1.55
N ILE A 253 9.70 0.45 -1.63
CA ILE A 253 8.64 0.95 -2.52
C ILE A 253 8.11 2.30 -2.06
N ASP A 254 8.00 2.51 -0.75
CA ASP A 254 7.57 3.80 -0.18
C ASP A 254 8.61 4.90 -0.48
N PHE A 255 9.89 4.62 -0.26
CA PHE A 255 10.95 5.58 -0.58
C PHE A 255 10.94 5.98 -2.05
N ILE A 256 10.80 5.02 -2.97
CA ILE A 256 10.70 5.28 -4.40
C ILE A 256 9.44 6.10 -4.70
N GLY A 257 8.30 5.73 -4.14
CA GLY A 257 7.02 6.40 -4.35
C GLY A 257 7.04 7.85 -3.88
N TYR A 258 7.40 8.10 -2.64
CA TYR A 258 7.48 9.47 -2.08
C TYR A 258 8.52 10.34 -2.78
N THR A 259 9.67 9.77 -3.20
CA THR A 259 10.64 10.51 -4.00
C THR A 259 10.02 10.96 -5.32
N GLY A 260 9.25 10.09 -5.97
CA GLY A 260 8.53 10.43 -7.20
C GLY A 260 7.50 11.54 -6.98
N THR A 261 6.71 11.48 -5.93
CA THR A 261 5.73 12.53 -5.58
C THR A 261 6.41 13.87 -5.36
N VAL A 262 7.49 13.90 -4.57
CA VAL A 262 8.25 15.14 -4.32
C VAL A 262 8.77 15.74 -5.63
N LEU A 263 9.31 14.92 -6.54
CA LEU A 263 9.79 15.40 -7.84
C LEU A 263 8.66 16.00 -8.70
N VAL A 264 7.48 15.37 -8.72
CA VAL A 264 6.31 15.88 -9.46
C VAL A 264 5.82 17.20 -8.87
N LEU A 265 5.72 17.30 -7.54
CA LEU A 265 5.30 18.52 -6.87
C LEU A 265 6.31 19.66 -7.05
N MET A 266 7.61 19.36 -6.99
CA MET A 266 8.66 20.35 -7.30
C MET A 266 8.55 20.83 -8.75
N PHE A 267 8.39 19.91 -9.70
CA PHE A 267 8.21 20.27 -11.10
C PHE A 267 7.03 21.22 -11.28
N LYS A 268 5.87 20.87 -10.69
CA LYS A 268 4.67 21.71 -10.73
C LYS A 268 4.93 23.12 -10.19
N GLU A 269 5.64 23.24 -9.07
CA GLU A 269 5.90 24.53 -8.42
C GLU A 269 6.83 25.43 -9.25
N PHE A 270 7.84 24.82 -9.90
CA PHE A 270 8.78 25.58 -10.71
C PHE A 270 8.21 26.05 -12.07
N PHE A 271 7.29 25.29 -12.65
CA PHE A 271 6.74 25.60 -13.98
C PHE A 271 5.44 26.38 -13.96
N ASN A 272 4.89 26.68 -12.77
CA ASN A 272 3.77 27.59 -12.49
C ASN A 272 2.66 27.54 -13.57
N THR A 273 2.14 26.37 -13.85
CA THR A 273 1.09 26.14 -14.84
C THR A 273 -0.28 26.23 -14.18
N ASP A 274 -1.19 27.02 -14.78
CA ASP A 274 -2.62 26.98 -14.42
C ASP A 274 -3.16 25.62 -14.82
N ILE A 275 -3.37 24.74 -13.82
CA ILE A 275 -3.79 23.36 -14.02
C ILE A 275 -5.27 23.25 -13.73
N ASN A 276 -6.06 22.78 -14.70
CA ASN A 276 -7.37 22.21 -14.42
C ASN A 276 -7.18 20.86 -13.70
N TRP A 277 -7.38 20.84 -12.39
CA TRP A 277 -7.07 19.68 -11.55
C TRP A 277 -7.90 18.45 -11.89
N LEU A 278 -9.16 18.61 -12.30
CA LEU A 278 -10.02 17.50 -12.67
C LEU A 278 -9.56 16.84 -13.97
N ASP A 279 -9.29 17.63 -15.00
CA ASP A 279 -8.82 17.12 -16.29
C ASP A 279 -7.44 16.50 -16.16
N PHE A 280 -6.54 17.15 -15.42
CA PHE A 280 -5.22 16.62 -15.13
C PHE A 280 -5.28 15.27 -14.41
N TYR A 281 -6.12 15.18 -13.37
CA TYR A 281 -6.27 13.94 -12.63
C TYR A 281 -6.88 12.84 -13.49
N ASN A 282 -7.90 13.13 -14.29
CA ASN A 282 -8.51 12.15 -15.19
C ASN A 282 -7.52 11.65 -16.25
N GLN A 283 -6.77 12.53 -16.89
CA GLN A 283 -5.75 12.12 -17.85
C GLN A 283 -4.66 11.28 -17.18
N MET A 284 -4.14 11.74 -16.04
CA MET A 284 -3.10 11.03 -15.32
C MET A 284 -3.59 9.64 -14.87
N SER A 285 -4.76 9.55 -14.24
CA SER A 285 -5.32 8.26 -13.77
C SER A 285 -5.66 7.32 -14.93
N GLY A 286 -6.08 7.87 -16.07
CA GLY A 286 -6.29 7.12 -17.30
C GLY A 286 -5.01 6.44 -17.80
N TYR A 287 -3.94 7.20 -18.01
CA TYR A 287 -2.67 6.66 -18.52
C TYR A 287 -1.97 5.77 -17.49
N VAL A 288 -1.91 6.20 -16.23
CA VAL A 288 -1.34 5.39 -15.13
C VAL A 288 -2.11 4.07 -15.01
N GLY A 289 -3.43 4.10 -15.12
CA GLY A 289 -4.25 2.90 -15.09
C GLY A 289 -3.92 1.91 -16.19
N ILE A 290 -3.70 2.36 -17.44
CA ILE A 290 -3.26 1.49 -18.55
C ILE A 290 -1.90 0.87 -18.24
N ILE A 291 -0.91 1.71 -17.89
CA ILE A 291 0.46 1.24 -17.61
C ILE A 291 0.46 0.20 -16.48
N CYS A 292 -0.25 0.48 -15.40
CA CYS A 292 -0.36 -0.42 -14.26
C CYS A 292 -1.08 -1.72 -14.62
N THR A 293 -2.18 -1.66 -15.40
CA THR A 293 -2.91 -2.85 -15.87
C THR A 293 -1.99 -3.78 -16.67
N VAL A 294 -1.20 -3.24 -17.58
CA VAL A 294 -0.23 -4.02 -18.37
C VAL A 294 0.87 -4.57 -17.46
N ALA A 295 1.47 -3.73 -16.61
CA ALA A 295 2.56 -4.14 -15.74
C ALA A 295 2.15 -5.26 -14.76
N PHE A 296 0.96 -5.15 -14.14
CA PHE A 296 0.47 -6.18 -13.23
C PHE A 296 0.04 -7.46 -13.95
N SER A 297 -0.54 -7.36 -15.15
CA SER A 297 -0.84 -8.52 -15.98
C SER A 297 0.43 -9.29 -16.37
N CYS A 298 1.48 -8.60 -16.80
CA CYS A 298 2.79 -9.20 -17.07
C CYS A 298 3.39 -9.83 -15.80
N SER A 299 3.21 -9.18 -14.63
CA SER A 299 3.69 -9.69 -13.36
C SER A 299 2.99 -10.99 -12.96
N ILE A 300 1.68 -11.12 -13.18
CA ILE A 300 0.93 -12.38 -12.96
C ILE A 300 1.53 -13.50 -13.79
N VAL A 301 1.70 -13.27 -15.09
CA VAL A 301 2.25 -14.27 -16.01
C VAL A 301 3.63 -14.72 -15.57
N TYR A 302 4.51 -13.77 -15.26
CA TYR A 302 5.86 -14.06 -14.78
C TYR A 302 5.86 -14.89 -13.48
N LEU A 303 5.08 -14.49 -12.48
CA LEU A 303 5.05 -15.18 -11.18
C LEU A 303 4.52 -16.61 -11.31
N VAL A 304 3.48 -16.82 -12.11
CA VAL A 304 2.93 -18.16 -12.36
C VAL A 304 3.94 -19.07 -13.08
N GLN A 305 4.59 -18.54 -14.12
CA GLN A 305 5.62 -19.30 -14.86
C GLN A 305 6.81 -19.63 -13.97
N ARG A 306 7.27 -18.67 -13.19
CA ARG A 306 8.39 -18.84 -12.26
C ARG A 306 8.08 -19.88 -11.19
N HIS A 307 6.88 -19.81 -10.60
CA HIS A 307 6.42 -20.78 -9.61
C HIS A 307 6.38 -22.20 -10.16
N LYS A 308 5.79 -22.40 -11.34
CA LYS A 308 5.77 -23.70 -12.03
C LYS A 308 7.17 -24.26 -12.27
N LYS A 309 8.09 -23.41 -12.75
CA LYS A 309 9.48 -23.81 -12.99
C LYS A 309 10.19 -24.26 -11.71
N GLU A 310 10.00 -23.52 -10.61
CA GLU A 310 10.60 -23.90 -9.32
C GLU A 310 9.98 -25.17 -8.73
N GLU A 311 8.69 -25.40 -8.93
CA GLU A 311 8.00 -26.61 -8.50
C GLU A 311 8.52 -27.84 -9.25
N LEU A 312 8.68 -27.75 -10.57
CA LEU A 312 9.27 -28.83 -11.40
C LEU A 312 10.70 -29.15 -10.97
N LEU A 313 11.54 -28.14 -10.69
CA LEU A 313 12.91 -28.35 -10.22
C LEU A 313 12.97 -29.04 -8.85
N ARG A 314 12.03 -28.73 -7.96
CA ARG A 314 11.93 -29.40 -6.64
C ARG A 314 11.47 -30.84 -6.78
N THR A 315 10.51 -31.11 -7.63
CA THR A 315 10.00 -32.48 -7.88
C THR A 315 11.08 -33.34 -8.54
N GLY A 316 11.79 -32.79 -9.52
CA GLY A 316 12.91 -33.52 -10.18
C GLY A 316 14.03 -33.90 -9.20
N ARG A 317 14.47 -32.97 -8.34
CA ARG A 317 15.46 -33.25 -7.28
C ARG A 317 14.99 -34.30 -6.28
N ALA A 318 13.74 -34.24 -5.86
CA ALA A 318 13.17 -35.21 -4.93
C ALA A 318 13.11 -36.63 -5.52
N VAL A 319 13.03 -36.74 -6.84
CA VAL A 319 13.09 -38.04 -7.54
C VAL A 319 14.52 -38.59 -7.64
N GLU A 320 15.52 -37.67 -7.81
CA GLU A 320 16.95 -38.05 -7.85
C GLU A 320 17.51 -38.44 -6.48
N GLU A 321 17.09 -37.79 -5.39
CA GLU A 321 17.57 -38.09 -4.02
C GLU A 321 16.99 -39.37 -3.44
N LYS A 322 15.84 -39.88 -3.95
CA LYS A 322 15.19 -41.09 -3.44
C LYS A 322 15.99 -42.38 -3.66
N PRO A 323 16.67 -42.60 -4.79
CA PRO A 323 17.54 -43.75 -4.98
C PRO A 323 18.78 -43.76 -4.07
N GLU A 324 19.39 -42.59 -3.83
CA GLU A 324 20.59 -42.49 -2.99
C GLU A 324 20.30 -42.78 -1.51
N MET A 325 19.16 -42.34 -1.00
CA MET A 325 18.72 -42.65 0.38
C MET A 325 18.41 -44.14 0.55
N LEU A 326 17.84 -44.79 -0.47
CA LEU A 326 17.61 -46.26 -0.45
C LEU A 326 18.93 -47.03 -0.49
N GLN A 327 19.89 -46.61 -1.31
CA GLN A 327 21.22 -47.24 -1.35
C GLN A 327 22.01 -47.08 -0.05
N SER A 328 21.96 -45.89 0.57
CA SER A 328 22.62 -45.63 1.87
C SER A 328 21.95 -46.44 3.00
N ALA A 329 20.64 -46.61 2.98
CA ALA A 329 19.92 -47.43 3.96
C ALA A 329 20.25 -48.94 3.86
N PHE A 330 20.48 -49.42 2.63
CA PHE A 330 20.89 -50.82 2.42
C PHE A 330 22.39 -51.09 2.71
N SER A 331 23.26 -50.04 2.70
CA SER A 331 24.68 -50.20 2.99
C SER A 331 25.00 -50.19 4.51
N VAL A 332 24.04 -49.90 5.38
CA VAL A 332 24.18 -49.84 6.85
C VAL A 332 23.54 -51.07 7.55
N MET A 333 22.95 -52.01 6.79
CA MET A 333 22.52 -53.26 7.40
C MET A 333 23.70 -54.26 7.45
N PRO A 334 24.04 -54.78 8.66
CA PRO A 334 25.16 -55.69 8.85
C PRO A 334 24.91 -57.07 8.24
#